data_f7740e8d815f7e828d1388228f6b87f7
#
_entry.id   f7740e8d815f7e828d1388228f6b87f7
#
_cell.length_a   1.000
_cell.length_b   1.000
_cell.length_c   1.000
_cell.angle_alpha   90.00
_cell.angle_beta   90.00
_cell.angle_gamma   90.00
#
_symmetry.space_group_name_H-M   'P 1'
#
loop_
_entity.id
_entity.type
_entity.pdbx_description
1 polymer ?
#
loop_
_entity_poly.entity_id
_entity_poly.type
_entity_poly.pdbx_seq_one_letter_code
_entity_poly.pdbx_strand_id
1 'polypeptide(L)'
;MPRTRYDVFLSYSRADTARVQPLLDELRRLGYTVFFDVQSIVPGEQWKPRLERSIANSRTLVLCWSENTRNSEYITFEYSRAEALHKPILPWLLDKTPLPAMLEVQGIPSSDPAVVAAALRPALGRTLGRRRQIQAALAAVCAIIIAIALWYFLKPPPPWEFQGQVFDPVTRVGISGVEVDATSAPGTPLSTHTDANGNFDFHLPQPQPKYIHLVFSKEGYVGDADTVPTNKPFDTDLEKVH
;
A
#
# COMPACT_ATOMS: atom_id res chain seq x y z
N MET A 1 -24.62 10.41 -8.61
CA MET A 1 -23.94 11.15 -9.68
C MET A 1 -23.15 10.14 -10.52
N PRO A 2 -23.25 10.16 -11.87
CA PRO A 2 -22.45 9.26 -12.70
C PRO A 2 -20.97 9.51 -12.43
N ARG A 3 -20.23 8.43 -12.25
CA ARG A 3 -18.78 8.48 -11.94
C ARG A 3 -18.04 8.93 -13.21
N THR A 4 -17.50 10.15 -13.22
CA THR A 4 -16.73 10.67 -14.36
C THR A 4 -15.58 9.73 -14.66
N ARG A 5 -15.55 9.18 -15.88
CA ARG A 5 -14.55 8.22 -16.33
C ARG A 5 -13.34 8.92 -16.97
N TYR A 6 -13.58 10.09 -17.56
CA TYR A 6 -12.55 10.87 -18.27
C TYR A 6 -12.46 12.29 -17.69
N ASP A 7 -11.24 12.81 -17.64
CA ASP A 7 -11.02 14.20 -17.29
C ASP A 7 -11.29 15.10 -18.50
N VAL A 8 -10.88 14.66 -19.69
CA VAL A 8 -10.99 15.42 -20.94
C VAL A 8 -11.61 14.55 -22.05
N PHE A 9 -12.55 15.14 -22.78
CA PHE A 9 -13.01 14.63 -24.06
C PHE A 9 -12.35 15.48 -25.17
N LEU A 10 -11.56 14.87 -26.06
CA LEU A 10 -10.98 15.55 -27.22
C LEU A 10 -11.91 15.38 -28.41
N SER A 11 -12.52 16.50 -28.84
CA SER A 11 -13.34 16.61 -30.03
C SER A 11 -12.46 17.15 -31.17
N TYR A 12 -12.27 16.39 -32.23
CA TYR A 12 -11.37 16.75 -33.35
C TYR A 12 -11.71 16.04 -34.65
N SER A 13 -11.28 16.59 -35.78
CA SER A 13 -11.36 15.89 -37.06
C SER A 13 -10.22 14.89 -37.21
N ARG A 14 -10.49 13.70 -37.79
CA ARG A 14 -9.46 12.71 -38.11
C ARG A 14 -8.34 13.26 -39.00
N ALA A 15 -8.66 14.22 -39.83
CA ALA A 15 -7.67 14.91 -40.68
C ALA A 15 -6.63 15.69 -39.84
N ASP A 16 -6.98 16.06 -38.59
CA ASP A 16 -6.13 16.81 -37.68
C ASP A 16 -5.41 15.94 -36.65
N THR A 17 -5.50 14.61 -36.74
CA THR A 17 -4.92 13.68 -35.76
C THR A 17 -3.46 14.01 -35.45
N ALA A 18 -2.62 14.24 -36.43
CA ALA A 18 -1.20 14.57 -36.24
C ALA A 18 -0.99 15.88 -35.46
N ARG A 19 -1.90 16.86 -35.62
CA ARG A 19 -1.86 18.16 -34.93
C ARG A 19 -2.34 18.06 -33.48
N VAL A 20 -3.26 17.13 -33.21
CA VAL A 20 -3.87 16.93 -31.90
C VAL A 20 -3.06 15.97 -31.01
N GLN A 21 -2.31 15.05 -31.61
CA GLN A 21 -1.52 14.05 -30.90
C GLN A 21 -0.59 14.64 -29.84
N PRO A 22 0.17 15.74 -30.08
CA PRO A 22 1.03 16.33 -29.05
C PRO A 22 0.27 16.80 -27.79
N LEU A 23 -0.97 17.31 -27.94
CA LEU A 23 -1.81 17.67 -26.80
C LEU A 23 -2.27 16.43 -26.03
N LEU A 24 -2.65 15.37 -26.73
CA LEU A 24 -3.03 14.11 -26.12
C LEU A 24 -1.90 13.55 -25.25
N ASP A 25 -0.67 13.56 -25.79
CA ASP A 25 0.52 13.06 -25.08
C ASP A 25 0.85 13.91 -23.86
N GLU A 26 0.75 15.24 -23.99
CA GLU A 26 0.96 16.16 -22.87
C GLU A 26 -0.09 15.98 -21.78
N LEU A 27 -1.37 15.84 -22.12
CA LEU A 27 -2.44 15.58 -21.15
C LEU A 27 -2.23 14.25 -20.40
N ARG A 28 -1.83 13.21 -21.13
CA ARG A 28 -1.49 11.91 -20.53
C ARG A 28 -0.28 11.99 -19.61
N ARG A 29 0.78 12.70 -20.04
CA ARG A 29 1.98 12.95 -19.23
C ARG A 29 1.64 13.69 -17.92
N LEU A 30 0.68 14.60 -17.97
CA LEU A 30 0.16 15.31 -16.78
C LEU A 30 -0.77 14.43 -15.92
N GLY A 31 -1.10 13.20 -16.34
CA GLY A 31 -1.92 12.25 -15.60
C GLY A 31 -3.42 12.43 -15.81
N TYR A 32 -3.86 13.13 -16.85
CA TYR A 32 -5.27 13.24 -17.18
C TYR A 32 -5.76 11.99 -17.92
N THR A 33 -6.97 11.55 -17.60
CA THR A 33 -7.67 10.53 -18.37
C THR A 33 -8.38 11.18 -19.54
N VAL A 34 -7.99 10.81 -20.76
CA VAL A 34 -8.50 11.45 -21.98
C VAL A 34 -9.33 10.46 -22.79
N PHE A 35 -10.55 10.84 -23.14
CA PHE A 35 -11.29 10.17 -24.19
C PHE A 35 -10.81 10.70 -25.55
N PHE A 36 -10.24 9.80 -26.33
CA PHE A 36 -9.69 10.08 -27.65
C PHE A 36 -10.09 8.91 -28.55
N ASP A 37 -11.13 9.08 -29.36
CA ASP A 37 -11.64 8.02 -30.22
C ASP A 37 -11.10 8.17 -31.64
N VAL A 38 -10.07 7.39 -31.97
CA VAL A 38 -9.50 7.32 -33.32
C VAL A 38 -10.21 6.26 -34.17
N GLN A 39 -10.91 5.30 -33.58
CA GLN A 39 -11.07 4.02 -34.26
C GLN A 39 -12.46 3.42 -34.34
N SER A 40 -13.55 3.99 -33.90
CA SER A 40 -14.68 3.07 -33.76
C SER A 40 -16.07 3.62 -34.00
N ILE A 41 -16.27 4.15 -35.19
CA ILE A 41 -17.61 4.06 -35.75
C ILE A 41 -17.56 2.92 -36.78
N VAL A 42 -17.99 1.74 -36.38
CA VAL A 42 -18.21 0.62 -37.26
C VAL A 42 -19.39 0.98 -38.18
N PRO A 43 -19.30 0.79 -39.51
CA PRO A 43 -20.44 1.00 -40.36
C PRO A 43 -21.67 0.25 -39.85
N GLY A 44 -22.79 0.97 -39.62
CA GLY A 44 -24.02 0.42 -39.04
C GLY A 44 -24.18 0.58 -37.53
N GLU A 45 -23.17 1.01 -36.77
CA GLU A 45 -23.27 1.28 -35.34
C GLU A 45 -23.95 2.63 -35.06
N GLN A 46 -24.81 2.66 -34.03
CA GLN A 46 -25.41 3.90 -33.53
C GLN A 46 -24.36 4.68 -32.72
N TRP A 47 -23.61 5.54 -33.39
CA TRP A 47 -22.51 6.29 -32.76
C TRP A 47 -22.95 7.35 -31.74
N LYS A 48 -24.15 7.96 -31.95
CA LYS A 48 -24.70 9.01 -31.05
C LYS A 48 -24.79 8.59 -29.59
N PRO A 49 -25.38 7.44 -29.21
CA PRO A 49 -25.47 7.03 -27.79
C PRO A 49 -24.11 6.77 -27.14
N ARG A 50 -23.12 6.35 -27.94
CA ARG A 50 -21.75 6.13 -27.45
C ARG A 50 -21.05 7.43 -27.14
N LEU A 51 -21.06 8.38 -28.09
CA LEU A 51 -20.47 9.71 -27.91
C LEU A 51 -21.14 10.45 -26.75
N GLU A 52 -22.48 10.41 -26.68
CA GLU A 52 -23.25 11.03 -25.62
C GLU A 52 -22.83 10.52 -24.24
N ARG A 53 -22.70 9.21 -24.07
CA ARG A 53 -22.22 8.60 -22.82
C ARG A 53 -20.79 9.03 -22.49
N SER A 54 -19.92 9.10 -23.49
CA SER A 54 -18.51 9.50 -23.30
C SER A 54 -18.40 10.98 -22.91
N ILE A 55 -19.16 11.85 -23.55
CA ILE A 55 -19.26 13.27 -23.18
C ILE A 55 -19.82 13.42 -21.77
N ALA A 56 -20.92 12.74 -21.46
CA ALA A 56 -21.52 12.78 -20.12
C ALA A 56 -20.56 12.32 -19.02
N ASN A 57 -19.73 11.31 -19.32
CA ASN A 57 -18.72 10.78 -18.41
C ASN A 57 -17.39 11.56 -18.41
N SER A 58 -17.28 12.62 -19.19
CA SER A 58 -16.13 13.53 -19.22
C SER A 58 -16.40 14.77 -18.37
N ARG A 59 -15.34 15.42 -17.89
CA ARG A 59 -15.43 16.62 -17.06
C ARG A 59 -15.45 17.89 -17.88
N THR A 60 -14.68 17.92 -18.95
CA THR A 60 -14.57 19.03 -19.89
C THR A 60 -14.41 18.49 -21.30
N LEU A 61 -14.77 19.31 -22.27
CA LEU A 61 -14.54 19.06 -23.69
C LEU A 61 -13.50 20.03 -24.23
N VAL A 62 -12.47 19.51 -24.88
CA VAL A 62 -11.54 20.33 -25.70
C VAL A 62 -11.97 20.21 -27.14
N LEU A 63 -12.40 21.31 -27.72
CA LEU A 63 -12.81 21.40 -29.11
C LEU A 63 -11.60 21.82 -29.94
N CYS A 64 -10.97 20.87 -30.64
CA CYS A 64 -9.87 21.12 -31.55
C CYS A 64 -10.44 21.67 -32.87
N TRP A 65 -10.50 23.01 -32.98
CA TRP A 65 -11.20 23.69 -34.06
C TRP A 65 -10.29 23.98 -35.25
N SER A 66 -10.76 23.63 -36.44
CA SER A 66 -10.07 23.85 -37.71
C SER A 66 -11.07 23.88 -38.87
N GLU A 67 -10.61 24.21 -40.07
CA GLU A 67 -11.43 24.10 -41.28
C GLU A 67 -11.96 22.66 -41.50
N ASN A 68 -11.20 21.63 -41.07
CA ASN A 68 -11.64 20.23 -41.14
C ASN A 68 -12.78 19.90 -40.18
N THR A 69 -12.98 20.70 -39.14
CA THR A 69 -14.04 20.46 -38.13
C THR A 69 -15.29 21.28 -38.39
N ARG A 70 -15.17 22.39 -39.13
CA ARG A 70 -16.19 23.41 -39.32
C ARG A 70 -17.55 22.87 -39.80
N ASN A 71 -17.57 21.93 -40.73
CA ASN A 71 -18.76 21.37 -41.33
C ASN A 71 -19.05 19.93 -40.90
N SER A 72 -18.43 19.47 -39.78
CA SER A 72 -18.60 18.12 -39.28
C SER A 72 -19.85 17.99 -38.41
N GLU A 73 -20.80 17.17 -38.82
CA GLU A 73 -21.99 16.85 -38.01
C GLU A 73 -21.62 16.20 -36.66
N TYR A 74 -20.56 15.40 -36.65
CA TYR A 74 -20.04 14.77 -35.44
C TYR A 74 -19.55 15.81 -34.44
N ILE A 75 -18.71 16.72 -34.87
CA ILE A 75 -18.17 17.81 -34.06
C ILE A 75 -19.30 18.70 -33.53
N THR A 76 -20.25 19.04 -34.43
CA THR A 76 -21.43 19.83 -34.06
C THR A 76 -22.26 19.14 -32.99
N PHE A 77 -22.48 17.83 -33.10
CA PHE A 77 -23.16 17.04 -32.08
C PHE A 77 -22.41 17.04 -30.76
N GLU A 78 -21.06 16.84 -30.78
CA GLU A 78 -20.24 16.73 -29.59
C GLU A 78 -20.27 18.02 -28.75
N TYR A 79 -20.02 19.18 -29.35
CA TYR A 79 -20.03 20.42 -28.59
C TYR A 79 -21.44 20.83 -28.15
N SER A 80 -22.47 20.65 -29.01
CA SER A 80 -23.86 20.92 -28.62
C SER A 80 -24.30 20.02 -27.46
N ARG A 81 -23.86 18.78 -27.44
CA ARG A 81 -24.17 17.87 -26.35
C ARG A 81 -23.43 18.23 -25.06
N ALA A 82 -22.18 18.67 -25.16
CA ALA A 82 -21.41 19.16 -24.02
C ALA A 82 -22.06 20.42 -23.42
N GLU A 83 -22.51 21.34 -24.26
CA GLU A 83 -23.26 22.54 -23.85
C GLU A 83 -24.56 22.19 -23.13
N ALA A 84 -25.39 21.32 -23.71
CA ALA A 84 -26.62 20.85 -23.10
C ALA A 84 -26.42 20.15 -21.73
N LEU A 85 -25.23 19.58 -21.52
CA LEU A 85 -24.81 18.98 -20.26
C LEU A 85 -24.07 19.96 -19.33
N HIS A 86 -24.03 21.24 -19.67
CA HIS A 86 -23.28 22.28 -18.94
C HIS A 86 -21.83 21.93 -18.66
N LYS A 87 -21.18 21.26 -19.62
CA LYS A 87 -19.75 20.94 -19.53
C LYS A 87 -18.92 22.14 -19.96
N PRO A 88 -17.82 22.45 -19.28
CA PRO A 88 -16.87 23.44 -19.78
C PRO A 88 -16.36 23.02 -21.15
N ILE A 89 -16.45 23.92 -22.13
CA ILE A 89 -15.91 23.72 -23.47
C ILE A 89 -14.70 24.66 -23.62
N LEU A 90 -13.56 24.08 -24.02
CA LEU A 90 -12.33 24.82 -24.29
C LEU A 90 -11.99 24.69 -25.77
N PRO A 91 -12.24 25.72 -26.60
CA PRO A 91 -11.84 25.69 -27.99
C PRO A 91 -10.32 25.89 -28.14
N TRP A 92 -9.68 24.96 -28.78
CA TRP A 92 -8.29 25.06 -29.22
C TRP A 92 -8.25 25.32 -30.71
N LEU A 93 -7.78 26.50 -31.12
CA LEU A 93 -7.75 26.92 -32.54
C LEU A 93 -6.51 26.32 -33.20
N LEU A 94 -6.72 25.36 -34.08
CA LEU A 94 -5.65 24.75 -34.84
C LEU A 94 -5.24 25.60 -36.06
N ASP A 95 -6.16 26.45 -36.55
CA ASP A 95 -5.95 27.40 -37.63
C ASP A 95 -6.78 28.68 -37.39
N LYS A 96 -6.91 29.52 -38.44
CA LYS A 96 -7.64 30.80 -38.35
C LYS A 96 -9.14 30.68 -38.63
N THR A 97 -9.68 29.47 -38.68
CA THR A 97 -11.10 29.22 -38.92
C THR A 97 -11.95 29.86 -37.80
N PRO A 98 -12.90 30.74 -38.14
CA PRO A 98 -13.76 31.36 -37.15
C PRO A 98 -14.56 30.32 -36.35
N LEU A 99 -14.66 30.50 -35.03
CA LEU A 99 -15.52 29.67 -34.20
C LEU A 99 -17.00 29.85 -34.56
N PRO A 100 -17.84 28.85 -34.37
CA PRO A 100 -19.27 28.98 -34.51
C PRO A 100 -19.81 30.08 -33.60
N ALA A 101 -20.69 30.96 -34.12
CA ALA A 101 -21.25 32.07 -33.36
C ALA A 101 -22.02 31.65 -32.09
N MET A 102 -22.50 30.41 -32.05
CA MET A 102 -23.19 29.85 -30.86
C MET A 102 -22.25 29.53 -29.68
N LEU A 103 -20.96 29.41 -29.94
CA LEU A 103 -19.99 29.20 -28.87
C LEU A 103 -19.55 30.58 -28.34
N GLU A 104 -20.21 31.05 -27.31
CA GLU A 104 -19.89 32.31 -26.60
C GLU A 104 -18.61 32.19 -25.74
N VAL A 105 -17.57 31.54 -26.28
CA VAL A 105 -16.31 31.30 -25.57
C VAL A 105 -15.11 31.69 -26.44
N GLN A 106 -14.05 32.17 -25.80
CA GLN A 106 -12.84 32.55 -26.49
C GLN A 106 -11.97 31.29 -26.72
N GLY A 107 -11.51 31.14 -27.97
CA GLY A 107 -10.59 30.07 -28.31
C GLY A 107 -9.14 30.37 -27.94
N ILE A 108 -8.35 29.34 -27.74
CA ILE A 108 -6.91 29.44 -27.48
C ILE A 108 -6.14 29.36 -28.82
N PRO A 109 -5.53 30.45 -29.26
CA PRO A 109 -4.77 30.48 -30.53
C PRO A 109 -3.29 30.12 -30.26
N SER A 110 -3.03 28.92 -29.77
CA SER A 110 -1.66 28.47 -29.48
C SER A 110 -1.36 27.15 -30.19
N SER A 111 -0.18 27.06 -30.81
CA SER A 111 0.34 25.80 -31.30
C SER A 111 1.08 24.98 -30.23
N ASP A 112 1.29 25.56 -29.03
CA ASP A 112 1.97 24.88 -27.93
C ASP A 112 0.96 24.06 -27.09
N PRO A 113 1.07 22.73 -27.06
CA PRO A 113 0.21 21.85 -26.27
C PRO A 113 0.25 22.15 -24.77
N ALA A 114 1.39 22.64 -24.25
CA ALA A 114 1.54 22.96 -22.83
C ALA A 114 0.67 24.16 -22.44
N VAL A 115 0.51 25.16 -23.32
CA VAL A 115 -0.37 26.30 -23.09
C VAL A 115 -1.83 25.86 -23.02
N VAL A 116 -2.24 24.99 -23.94
CA VAL A 116 -3.61 24.43 -23.96
C VAL A 116 -3.88 23.59 -22.72
N ALA A 117 -2.95 22.71 -22.35
CA ALA A 117 -3.05 21.90 -21.15
C ALA A 117 -3.08 22.75 -19.86
N ALA A 118 -2.34 23.87 -19.82
CA ALA A 118 -2.37 24.82 -18.71
C ALA A 118 -3.74 25.51 -18.56
N ALA A 119 -4.38 25.85 -19.68
CA ALA A 119 -5.72 26.45 -19.68
C ALA A 119 -6.82 25.51 -19.17
N LEU A 120 -6.59 24.18 -19.16
CA LEU A 120 -7.51 23.21 -18.58
C LEU A 120 -7.43 23.13 -17.04
N ARG A 121 -6.37 23.66 -16.42
CA ARG A 121 -6.17 23.59 -14.97
C ARG A 121 -7.34 24.15 -14.15
N PRO A 122 -7.97 25.27 -14.47
CA PRO A 122 -9.12 25.75 -13.70
C PRO A 122 -10.30 24.79 -13.71
N ALA A 123 -10.57 24.15 -14.84
CA ALA A 123 -11.64 23.16 -15.00
C ALA A 123 -11.33 21.82 -14.33
N LEU A 124 -10.06 21.43 -14.26
CA LEU A 124 -9.60 20.11 -13.82
C LEU A 124 -8.76 20.11 -12.53
N GLY A 125 -8.22 21.27 -12.13
CA GLY A 125 -7.09 21.39 -11.20
C GLY A 125 -7.29 20.89 -9.79
N ARG A 126 -8.51 20.78 -9.28
CA ARG A 126 -8.75 20.26 -7.92
C ARG A 126 -8.62 18.73 -7.81
N THR A 127 -8.60 18.02 -8.91
CA THR A 127 -8.65 16.55 -8.89
C THR A 127 -7.32 15.85 -9.06
N LEU A 128 -6.39 16.43 -9.79
CA LEU A 128 -5.05 15.85 -9.93
C LEU A 128 -4.25 15.94 -8.63
N GLY A 129 -4.31 17.10 -7.96
CA GLY A 129 -3.71 17.28 -6.65
C GLY A 129 -4.26 16.27 -5.64
N ARG A 130 -5.57 16.11 -5.60
CA ARG A 130 -6.22 15.15 -4.69
C ARG A 130 -5.90 13.69 -5.02
N ARG A 131 -5.86 13.30 -6.31
CA ARG A 131 -5.47 11.92 -6.70
C ARG A 131 -4.02 11.62 -6.31
N ARG A 132 -3.08 12.55 -6.56
CA ARG A 132 -1.68 12.41 -6.14
C ARG A 132 -1.54 12.35 -4.62
N GLN A 133 -2.28 13.16 -3.87
CA GLN A 133 -2.30 13.11 -2.41
C GLN A 133 -2.85 11.77 -1.89
N ILE A 134 -3.94 11.25 -2.47
CA ILE A 134 -4.50 9.96 -2.09
C ILE A 134 -3.52 8.83 -2.41
N GLN A 135 -2.86 8.84 -3.58
CA GLN A 135 -1.87 7.84 -3.94
C GLN A 135 -0.64 7.90 -3.02
N ALA A 136 -0.16 9.10 -2.68
CA ALA A 136 0.94 9.29 -1.74
C ALA A 136 0.55 8.82 -0.33
N ALA A 137 -0.67 9.12 0.13
CA ALA A 137 -1.18 8.66 1.41
C ALA A 137 -1.31 7.12 1.47
N LEU A 138 -1.82 6.49 0.40
CA LEU A 138 -1.90 5.03 0.30
C LEU A 138 -0.51 4.39 0.30
N ALA A 139 0.45 4.95 -0.43
CA ALA A 139 1.83 4.47 -0.45
C ALA A 139 2.48 4.58 0.95
N ALA A 140 2.24 5.69 1.66
CA ALA A 140 2.72 5.88 3.03
C ALA A 140 2.12 4.85 4.00
N VAL A 141 0.81 4.59 3.91
CA VAL A 141 0.13 3.57 4.73
C VAL A 141 0.70 2.18 4.45
N CYS A 142 0.90 1.81 3.17
CA CYS A 142 1.52 0.53 2.82
C CYS A 142 2.94 0.42 3.39
N ALA A 143 3.76 1.48 3.32
CA ALA A 143 5.10 1.49 3.87
C ALA A 143 5.11 1.29 5.39
N ILE A 144 4.16 1.92 6.11
CA ILE A 144 4.00 1.76 7.57
C ILE A 144 3.61 0.31 7.90
N ILE A 145 2.67 -0.28 7.17
CA ILE A 145 2.25 -1.68 7.38
C ILE A 145 3.43 -2.64 7.17
N ILE A 146 4.21 -2.42 6.10
CA ILE A 146 5.40 -3.23 5.82
C ILE A 146 6.43 -3.08 6.95
N ALA A 147 6.67 -1.85 7.43
CA ALA A 147 7.61 -1.60 8.54
C ALA A 147 7.17 -2.29 9.83
N ILE A 148 5.87 -2.24 10.17
CA ILE A 148 5.31 -2.94 11.34
C ILE A 148 5.45 -4.46 11.17
N ALA A 149 5.14 -5.00 10.00
CA ALA A 149 5.29 -6.42 9.73
C ALA A 149 6.75 -6.87 9.85
N LEU A 150 7.68 -6.13 9.26
CA LEU A 150 9.11 -6.39 9.39
C LEU A 150 9.59 -6.32 10.84
N TRP A 151 9.15 -5.30 11.59
CA TRP A 151 9.47 -5.19 13.01
C TRP A 151 8.96 -6.39 13.81
N TYR A 152 7.74 -6.85 13.53
CA TYR A 152 7.15 -8.03 14.19
C TYR A 152 7.91 -9.32 13.85
N PHE A 153 8.29 -9.51 12.58
CA PHE A 153 9.04 -10.70 12.14
C PHE A 153 10.50 -10.69 12.58
N LEU A 154 11.11 -9.51 12.69
CA LEU A 154 12.51 -9.37 13.11
C LEU A 154 12.68 -9.30 14.64
N LYS A 155 11.57 -9.13 15.37
CA LYS A 155 11.61 -9.15 16.83
C LYS A 155 12.05 -10.53 17.30
N PRO A 156 13.14 -10.64 18.10
CA PRO A 156 13.56 -11.92 18.65
C PRO A 156 12.43 -12.47 19.53
N PRO A 157 12.18 -13.78 19.49
CA PRO A 157 11.23 -14.40 20.39
C PRO A 157 11.65 -14.14 21.85
N PRO A 158 10.68 -14.05 22.78
CA PRO A 158 11.00 -13.86 24.19
C PRO A 158 11.85 -15.04 24.69
N PRO A 159 12.72 -14.82 25.68
CA PRO A 159 13.42 -15.93 26.34
C PRO A 159 12.39 -16.92 26.88
N TRP A 160 12.74 -18.18 26.89
CA TRP A 160 11.90 -19.18 27.53
C TRP A 160 12.32 -19.36 28.98
N GLU A 161 11.34 -19.63 29.84
CA GLU A 161 11.54 -19.84 31.27
C GLU A 161 11.48 -21.33 31.60
N PHE A 162 12.41 -21.77 32.42
CA PHE A 162 12.41 -23.12 32.97
C PHE A 162 12.48 -23.02 34.48
N GLN A 163 11.52 -23.66 35.17
CA GLN A 163 11.36 -23.57 36.59
C GLN A 163 11.34 -24.97 37.20
N GLY A 164 11.84 -25.08 38.44
CA GLY A 164 11.79 -26.30 39.19
C GLY A 164 11.96 -26.09 40.68
N GLN A 165 11.87 -27.16 41.43
CA GLN A 165 12.03 -27.15 42.90
C GLN A 165 12.93 -28.29 43.34
N VAL A 166 13.80 -28.02 44.33
CA VAL A 166 14.65 -29.01 44.99
C VAL A 166 14.19 -29.14 46.41
N PHE A 167 13.92 -30.37 46.88
CA PHE A 167 13.40 -30.65 48.20
C PHE A 167 14.12 -31.83 48.87
N ASP A 168 14.03 -31.88 50.19
CA ASP A 168 14.53 -32.99 51.01
C ASP A 168 13.55 -34.17 50.89
N PRO A 169 14.03 -35.39 50.52
CA PRO A 169 13.15 -36.52 50.25
C PRO A 169 12.35 -37.01 51.49
N VAL A 170 12.85 -36.75 52.68
CA VAL A 170 12.24 -37.21 53.95
C VAL A 170 11.25 -36.19 54.46
N THR A 171 11.67 -34.93 54.54
CA THR A 171 10.86 -33.86 55.16
C THR A 171 9.93 -33.15 54.17
N ARG A 172 10.17 -33.31 52.85
CA ARG A 172 9.47 -32.63 51.77
C ARG A 172 9.55 -31.09 51.86
N VAL A 173 10.55 -30.58 52.56
CA VAL A 173 10.83 -29.15 52.68
C VAL A 173 11.82 -28.76 51.59
N GLY A 174 11.60 -27.61 50.95
CA GLY A 174 12.51 -27.08 49.91
C GLY A 174 13.90 -26.81 50.50
N ILE A 175 14.93 -27.13 49.69
CA ILE A 175 16.32 -26.94 50.08
C ILE A 175 16.81 -25.64 49.44
N SER A 176 17.10 -24.62 50.24
CA SER A 176 17.63 -23.34 49.80
C SER A 176 19.12 -23.41 49.51
N GLY A 177 19.63 -22.56 48.58
CA GLY A 177 21.05 -22.41 48.30
C GLY A 177 21.69 -23.64 47.66
N VAL A 178 20.92 -24.45 46.94
CA VAL A 178 21.45 -25.47 46.03
C VAL A 178 21.91 -24.77 44.79
N GLU A 179 23.15 -24.97 44.39
CA GLU A 179 23.65 -24.53 43.08
C GLU A 179 23.09 -25.44 42.01
N VAL A 180 22.43 -24.86 40.99
CA VAL A 180 21.81 -25.57 39.89
C VAL A 180 22.49 -25.09 38.62
N ASP A 181 23.24 -25.98 38.00
CA ASP A 181 23.92 -25.75 36.73
C ASP A 181 23.09 -26.32 35.57
N ALA A 182 22.72 -25.46 34.65
CA ALA A 182 21.97 -25.85 33.45
C ALA A 182 22.86 -25.84 32.24
N THR A 183 22.95 -26.97 31.53
CA THR A 183 23.68 -27.08 30.27
C THR A 183 22.71 -27.46 29.17
N SER A 184 22.53 -26.58 28.20
CA SER A 184 21.90 -26.90 26.93
C SER A 184 22.97 -26.91 25.83
N ALA A 185 23.10 -27.99 25.08
CA ALA A 185 24.06 -28.03 23.97
C ALA A 185 23.58 -27.17 22.77
N PRO A 186 24.45 -26.33 22.14
CA PRO A 186 25.78 -25.92 22.56
C PRO A 186 25.71 -24.54 23.24
N GLY A 187 25.94 -24.47 24.52
CA GLY A 187 25.91 -23.19 25.23
C GLY A 187 26.80 -23.15 26.45
N THR A 188 27.06 -21.95 26.94
CA THR A 188 27.70 -21.69 28.20
C THR A 188 26.80 -22.24 29.32
N PRO A 189 27.34 -22.99 30.29
CA PRO A 189 26.57 -23.42 31.44
C PRO A 189 26.06 -22.17 32.19
N LEU A 190 24.76 -22.21 32.50
CA LEU A 190 24.12 -21.17 33.30
C LEU A 190 23.95 -21.74 34.69
N SER A 191 24.32 -20.98 35.71
CA SER A 191 24.19 -21.37 37.14
C SER A 191 23.20 -20.45 37.82
N THR A 192 22.34 -21.02 38.66
CA THR A 192 21.45 -20.31 39.59
C THR A 192 21.47 -21.01 40.94
N HIS A 193 20.82 -20.39 41.93
CA HIS A 193 20.69 -21.00 43.29
C HIS A 193 19.22 -21.05 43.65
N THR A 194 18.84 -22.12 44.39
CA THR A 194 17.48 -22.23 44.90
C THR A 194 17.19 -21.18 45.97
N ASP A 195 15.97 -20.68 45.98
CA ASP A 195 15.42 -19.74 46.98
C ASP A 195 15.16 -20.42 48.34
N ALA A 196 14.58 -19.68 49.30
CA ALA A 196 14.24 -20.18 50.64
C ALA A 196 13.26 -21.37 50.61
N ASN A 197 12.50 -21.54 49.54
CA ASN A 197 11.52 -22.60 49.35
C ASN A 197 12.03 -23.72 48.43
N GLY A 198 13.30 -23.66 48.04
CA GLY A 198 13.91 -24.61 47.11
C GLY A 198 13.59 -24.39 45.65
N ASN A 199 12.94 -23.29 45.26
CA ASN A 199 12.64 -23.04 43.84
C ASN A 199 13.84 -22.45 43.11
N PHE A 200 13.97 -22.78 41.83
CA PHE A 200 14.94 -22.19 40.94
C PHE A 200 14.28 -21.85 39.58
N ASP A 201 14.82 -20.84 38.91
CA ASP A 201 14.39 -20.46 37.56
C ASP A 201 15.57 -20.13 36.66
N PHE A 202 15.39 -20.38 35.35
CA PHE A 202 16.31 -20.02 34.30
C PHE A 202 15.58 -19.27 33.19
N HIS A 203 16.19 -18.19 32.74
CA HIS A 203 15.76 -17.45 31.55
C HIS A 203 16.78 -17.74 30.43
N LEU A 204 16.39 -18.56 29.50
CA LEU A 204 17.27 -19.09 28.47
C LEU A 204 16.92 -18.52 27.08
N PRO A 205 17.93 -18.24 26.24
CA PRO A 205 17.69 -17.74 24.89
C PRO A 205 17.03 -18.81 24.00
N GLN A 206 16.28 -18.34 23.01
CA GLN A 206 15.74 -19.23 21.97
C GLN A 206 16.85 -19.74 21.03
N PRO A 207 16.70 -20.93 20.42
CA PRO A 207 15.50 -21.80 20.48
C PRO A 207 15.48 -22.67 21.75
N GLN A 208 14.26 -22.93 22.26
CA GLN A 208 14.06 -23.84 23.40
C GLN A 208 14.53 -25.26 23.02
N PRO A 209 15.51 -25.85 23.70
CA PRO A 209 15.92 -27.23 23.49
C PRO A 209 14.83 -28.20 23.97
N LYS A 210 14.78 -29.42 23.42
CA LYS A 210 13.84 -30.44 23.91
C LYS A 210 14.17 -30.94 25.30
N TYR A 211 15.46 -30.98 25.64
CA TYR A 211 15.99 -31.45 26.91
C TYR A 211 17.04 -30.47 27.41
N ILE A 212 17.17 -30.35 28.72
CA ILE A 212 18.21 -29.64 29.43
C ILE A 212 18.87 -30.57 30.44
N HIS A 213 20.19 -30.49 30.56
CA HIS A 213 20.92 -31.22 31.57
C HIS A 213 21.14 -30.33 32.76
N LEU A 214 20.66 -30.76 33.91
CA LEU A 214 20.78 -30.07 35.20
C LEU A 214 21.73 -30.81 36.12
N VAL A 215 22.58 -30.08 36.80
CA VAL A 215 23.47 -30.63 37.84
C VAL A 215 23.18 -29.85 39.13
N PHE A 216 22.93 -30.56 40.19
CA PHE A 216 22.60 -30.00 41.46
C PHE A 216 23.76 -30.25 42.44
N SER A 217 24.25 -29.20 43.09
CA SER A 217 25.34 -29.32 44.06
C SER A 217 25.09 -28.47 45.32
N LYS A 218 25.34 -29.05 46.47
CA LYS A 218 25.30 -28.36 47.75
C LYS A 218 26.16 -29.08 48.77
N GLU A 219 26.92 -28.31 49.58
CA GLU A 219 27.71 -28.85 50.69
C GLU A 219 26.81 -29.58 51.72
N GLY A 220 27.18 -30.83 52.04
CA GLY A 220 26.43 -31.68 52.95
C GLY A 220 25.28 -32.49 52.32
N TYR A 221 25.18 -32.43 51.00
CA TYR A 221 24.23 -33.25 50.21
C TYR A 221 24.94 -34.05 49.13
N VAL A 222 24.33 -35.16 48.74
CA VAL A 222 24.81 -35.93 47.59
C VAL A 222 24.42 -35.18 46.30
N GLY A 223 25.39 -34.85 45.47
CA GLY A 223 25.11 -34.20 44.21
C GLY A 223 24.28 -35.09 43.27
N ASP A 224 23.36 -34.50 42.55
CA ASP A 224 22.50 -35.16 41.57
C ASP A 224 22.62 -34.51 40.19
N ALA A 225 22.34 -35.29 39.17
CA ALA A 225 22.34 -34.78 37.79
C ALA A 225 21.27 -35.47 36.96
N ASP A 226 20.46 -34.68 36.30
CA ASP A 226 19.36 -35.21 35.48
C ASP A 226 19.22 -34.53 34.14
N THR A 227 18.64 -35.22 33.18
CA THR A 227 18.33 -34.70 31.84
C THR A 227 16.83 -34.66 31.67
N VAL A 228 16.28 -33.46 31.69
CA VAL A 228 14.85 -33.26 31.80
C VAL A 228 14.27 -32.61 30.55
N PRO A 229 13.01 -32.90 30.22
CA PRO A 229 12.34 -32.24 29.13
C PRO A 229 11.95 -30.80 29.54
N THR A 230 12.15 -29.84 28.62
CA THR A 230 11.95 -28.42 28.90
C THR A 230 10.49 -27.95 28.83
N ASN A 231 9.56 -28.82 28.51
CA ASN A 231 8.14 -28.50 28.35
C ASN A 231 7.30 -28.68 29.64
N LYS A 232 7.94 -29.00 30.74
CA LYS A 232 7.29 -29.18 32.05
C LYS A 232 8.18 -28.63 33.18
N PRO A 233 7.61 -28.14 34.29
CA PRO A 233 8.37 -27.87 35.49
C PRO A 233 8.99 -29.17 36.00
N PHE A 234 10.11 -29.03 36.65
CA PHE A 234 10.88 -30.17 37.14
C PHE A 234 11.16 -30.06 38.65
N ASP A 235 10.87 -31.14 39.35
CA ASP A 235 11.11 -31.25 40.77
C ASP A 235 12.08 -32.42 41.02
N THR A 236 13.06 -32.21 41.87
CA THR A 236 14.02 -33.24 42.29
C THR A 236 14.27 -33.20 43.78
N ASP A 237 14.82 -34.28 44.32
CA ASP A 237 15.21 -34.41 45.71
C ASP A 237 16.71 -34.58 45.85
N LEU A 238 17.30 -34.06 46.93
CA LEU A 238 18.69 -34.24 47.29
C LEU A 238 18.81 -34.90 48.65
N GLU A 239 19.54 -36.02 48.72
CA GLU A 239 19.82 -36.71 49.98
C GLU A 239 20.99 -36.08 50.72
N LYS A 240 20.87 -35.99 52.08
CA LYS A 240 21.97 -35.56 52.94
C LYS A 240 23.05 -36.64 53.00
N VAL A 241 24.30 -36.21 53.01
CA VAL A 241 25.44 -37.06 53.32
C VAL A 241 25.38 -37.40 54.81
N HIS A 242 25.30 -38.68 55.19
CA HIS A 242 25.31 -39.18 56.56
C HIS A 242 26.73 -39.26 57.09
#